data_ded165c868af1d4821b67a7fca89dfe6
#
_entry.id   ded165c868af1d4821b67a7fca89dfe6
#
_cell.length_a   1.000
_cell.length_b   1.000
_cell.length_c   1.000
_cell.angle_alpha   90.00
_cell.angle_beta   90.00
_cell.angle_gamma   90.00
#
_symmetry.space_group_name_H-M   'P 1'
#
loop_
_entity.id
_entity.type
_entity.pdbx_description
1 polymer ?
#
loop_
_entity_poly.entity_id
_entity_poly.type
_entity_poly.pdbx_seq_one_letter_code
_entity_poly.pdbx_strand_id
1 'polypeptide(L)'
;AALATKFMVAKRKLDILINEYGLSGRNIVRQCHREVFNLDIDERQKVDILRLMAEIEYRLSQGATEEIQLNAMLAKLAVLNID
;
A
#
# COMPACT_ATOMS: atom_id res chain seq x y z
N ALA A 1 -17.46 8.66 -0.57
CA ALA A 1 -18.02 8.12 -1.79
C ALA A 1 -16.98 7.39 -2.62
N ALA A 2 -16.46 7.99 -3.68
CA ALA A 2 -15.51 7.30 -4.55
C ALA A 2 -14.24 6.86 -3.82
N LEU A 3 -13.72 7.70 -2.93
CA LEU A 3 -12.52 7.38 -2.15
C LEU A 3 -12.76 6.18 -1.25
N ALA A 4 -13.86 6.17 -0.52
CA ALA A 4 -14.19 5.06 0.37
C ALA A 4 -14.36 3.75 -0.41
N THR A 5 -14.99 3.82 -1.59
CA THR A 5 -15.19 2.66 -2.44
C THR A 5 -13.86 2.10 -2.93
N LYS A 6 -12.97 2.98 -3.39
CA LYS A 6 -11.64 2.57 -3.85
C LYS A 6 -10.84 1.91 -2.74
N PHE A 7 -10.88 2.49 -1.55
CA PHE A 7 -10.17 1.93 -0.41
C PHE A 7 -10.69 0.54 -0.07
N MET A 8 -12.01 0.36 -0.02
CA MET A 8 -12.60 -0.92 0.35
C MET A 8 -12.31 -2.00 -0.67
N VAL A 9 -12.30 -1.66 -1.96
CA VAL A 9 -11.95 -2.63 -3.00
C VAL A 9 -10.49 -3.05 -2.86
N ALA A 10 -9.59 -2.10 -2.65
CA ALA A 10 -8.17 -2.40 -2.48
C ALA A 10 -7.94 -3.25 -1.22
N LYS A 11 -8.62 -2.92 -0.13
CA LYS A 11 -8.49 -3.70 1.11
C LYS A 11 -8.95 -5.14 0.92
N ARG A 12 -10.04 -5.34 0.20
CA ARG A 12 -10.55 -6.68 -0.06
C ARG A 12 -9.56 -7.51 -0.87
N LYS A 13 -8.93 -6.90 -1.87
CA LYS A 13 -7.90 -7.57 -2.65
C LYS A 13 -6.68 -7.90 -1.79
N LEU A 14 -6.28 -6.99 -0.93
CA LEU A 14 -5.17 -7.21 -0.02
C LEU A 14 -5.45 -8.40 0.92
N ASP A 15 -6.64 -8.45 1.49
CA ASP A 15 -7.04 -9.54 2.38
C ASP A 15 -6.95 -10.90 1.67
N ILE A 16 -7.36 -10.95 0.40
CA ILE A 16 -7.27 -12.17 -0.40
C ILE A 16 -5.80 -12.59 -0.58
N LEU A 17 -4.94 -11.64 -0.92
CA LEU A 17 -3.52 -11.94 -1.12
C LEU A 17 -2.87 -12.49 0.15
N ILE A 18 -3.21 -11.92 1.29
CA ILE A 18 -2.63 -12.36 2.56
C ILE A 18 -3.22 -13.70 2.99
N ASN A 19 -4.54 -13.83 2.96
CA ASN A 19 -5.22 -14.97 3.58
C ASN A 19 -5.29 -16.19 2.66
N GLU A 20 -5.46 -16.00 1.37
CA GLU A 20 -5.60 -17.12 0.44
C GLU A 20 -4.28 -17.51 -0.22
N TYR A 21 -3.43 -16.54 -0.53
CA TYR A 21 -2.16 -16.81 -1.19
C TYR A 21 -0.97 -16.81 -0.22
N GLY A 22 -1.20 -16.44 1.03
CA GLY A 22 -0.16 -16.51 2.05
C GLY A 22 0.99 -15.53 1.87
N LEU A 23 0.77 -14.44 1.15
CA LEU A 23 1.84 -13.45 0.94
C LEU A 23 2.11 -12.69 2.23
N SER A 24 3.39 -12.46 2.53
CA SER A 24 3.77 -11.65 3.67
C SER A 24 3.54 -10.17 3.37
N GLY A 25 3.34 -9.38 4.43
CA GLY A 25 3.17 -7.94 4.27
C GLY A 25 4.37 -7.29 3.62
N ARG A 26 5.58 -7.74 3.95
CA ARG A 26 6.81 -7.19 3.35
C ARG A 26 6.88 -7.48 1.85
N ASN A 27 6.45 -8.65 1.43
CA ASN A 27 6.43 -8.97 0.01
C ASN A 27 5.43 -8.10 -0.73
N ILE A 28 4.28 -7.82 -0.12
CA ILE A 28 3.27 -6.94 -0.71
C ILE A 28 3.83 -5.53 -0.86
N VAL A 29 4.49 -5.00 0.17
CA VAL A 29 5.11 -3.67 0.09
C VAL A 29 6.15 -3.63 -1.03
N ARG A 30 6.97 -4.65 -1.16
CA ARG A 30 7.99 -4.72 -2.22
C ARG A 30 7.37 -4.75 -3.61
N GLN A 31 6.27 -5.49 -3.76
CA GLN A 31 5.56 -5.54 -5.03
C GLN A 31 4.98 -4.17 -5.38
N CYS A 32 4.35 -3.52 -4.41
CA CYS A 32 3.82 -2.17 -4.61
C CYS A 32 4.92 -1.18 -4.95
N HIS A 33 6.08 -1.30 -4.31
CA HIS A 33 7.22 -0.45 -4.60
C HIS A 33 7.63 -0.54 -6.06
N ARG A 34 7.65 -1.74 -6.61
CA ARG A 34 7.97 -1.93 -8.03
C ARG A 34 6.94 -1.29 -8.95
N GLU A 35 5.66 -1.36 -8.56
CA GLU A 35 4.57 -0.84 -9.38
C GLU A 35 4.46 0.69 -9.35
N VAL A 36 5.00 1.34 -8.32
CA VAL A 36 4.91 2.81 -8.20
C VAL A 36 5.48 3.52 -9.43
N PHE A 37 6.57 2.97 -9.99
CA PHE A 37 7.22 3.60 -11.12
C PHE A 37 6.37 3.56 -12.39
N ASN A 38 5.36 2.71 -12.43
CA ASN A 38 4.46 2.59 -13.57
C ASN A 38 3.15 3.35 -13.38
N LEU A 39 2.98 4.01 -12.22
CA LEU A 39 1.75 4.76 -11.96
C LEU A 39 1.75 6.08 -12.74
N ASP A 40 0.58 6.46 -13.22
CA ASP A 40 0.39 7.73 -13.93
C ASP A 40 0.06 8.84 -12.92
N ILE A 41 1.05 9.20 -12.12
CA ILE A 41 0.95 10.26 -11.12
C ILE A 41 2.20 11.13 -11.26
N ASP A 42 2.15 12.33 -10.66
CA ASP A 42 3.29 13.23 -10.78
C ASP A 42 4.47 12.75 -9.92
N GLU A 43 5.64 13.32 -10.16
CA GLU A 43 6.85 12.91 -9.47
C GLU A 43 6.79 13.14 -7.98
N ARG A 44 6.14 14.21 -7.54
CA ARG A 44 6.02 14.51 -6.13
C ARG A 44 5.21 13.42 -5.42
N GLN A 45 4.12 12.98 -6.04
CA GLN A 45 3.31 11.90 -5.49
C GLN A 45 4.10 10.60 -5.45
N LYS A 46 4.89 10.30 -6.48
CA LYS A 46 5.74 9.11 -6.47
C LYS A 46 6.75 9.15 -5.33
N VAL A 47 7.38 10.31 -5.11
CA VAL A 47 8.33 10.46 -4.02
C VAL A 47 7.64 10.24 -2.68
N ASP A 48 6.47 10.81 -2.48
CA ASP A 48 5.73 10.65 -1.22
C ASP A 48 5.37 9.18 -0.97
N ILE A 49 4.94 8.47 -2.01
CA ILE A 49 4.60 7.06 -1.90
C ILE A 49 5.85 6.23 -1.57
N LEU A 50 6.96 6.49 -2.25
CA LEU A 50 8.19 5.75 -2.02
C LEU A 50 8.71 5.96 -0.60
N ARG A 51 8.61 7.18 -0.09
CA ARG A 51 9.01 7.46 1.30
C ARG A 51 8.11 6.73 2.28
N LEU A 52 6.81 6.72 2.02
CA LEU A 52 5.87 5.98 2.86
C LEU A 52 6.20 4.48 2.88
N MET A 53 6.47 3.91 1.72
CA MET A 53 6.80 2.49 1.63
C MET A 53 8.08 2.14 2.37
N ALA A 54 9.10 2.99 2.28
CA ALA A 54 10.33 2.78 3.03
C ALA A 54 10.09 2.81 4.53
N GLU A 55 9.24 3.73 5.00
CA GLU A 55 8.88 3.84 6.40
C GLU A 55 8.12 2.61 6.87
N ILE A 56 7.17 2.15 6.06
CA ILE A 56 6.38 0.95 6.39
C ILE A 56 7.29 -0.28 6.47
N GLU A 57 8.18 -0.45 5.52
CA GLU A 57 9.10 -1.59 5.56
C GLU A 57 9.97 -1.56 6.80
N TYR A 58 10.47 -0.39 7.18
CA TYR A 58 11.23 -0.25 8.40
C TYR A 58 10.41 -0.66 9.62
N ARG A 59 9.18 -0.17 9.73
CA ARG A 59 8.31 -0.52 10.85
C ARG A 59 8.02 -2.00 10.91
N LEU A 60 7.79 -2.64 9.76
CA LEU A 60 7.54 -4.07 9.71
C LEU A 60 8.77 -4.85 10.18
N SER A 61 9.98 -4.37 9.85
CA SER A 61 11.21 -5.01 10.31
C SER A 61 11.39 -4.89 11.82
N GLN A 62 10.74 -3.90 12.45
CA GLN A 62 10.78 -3.69 13.90
C GLN A 62 9.62 -4.39 14.63
N GLY A 63 8.85 -5.21 13.93
CA GLY A 63 7.78 -5.99 14.53
C GLY A 63 6.41 -5.32 14.54
N ALA A 64 6.21 -4.26 13.77
CA ALA A 64 4.90 -3.64 13.67
C ALA A 64 3.89 -4.60 13.04
N THR A 65 2.61 -4.41 13.38
CA THR A 65 1.54 -5.26 12.88
C THR A 65 1.33 -5.06 11.39
N GLU A 66 1.49 -6.13 10.61
CA GLU A 66 1.39 -6.05 9.15
C GLU A 66 0.05 -5.47 8.69
N GLU A 67 -1.05 -5.96 9.26
CA GLU A 67 -2.37 -5.51 8.84
C GLU A 67 -2.54 -4.00 9.01
N ILE A 68 -2.11 -3.48 10.15
CA ILE A 68 -2.23 -2.04 10.42
C ILE A 68 -1.39 -1.23 9.45
N GLN A 69 -0.15 -1.65 9.22
CA GLN A 69 0.76 -0.92 8.33
C GLN A 69 0.27 -0.95 6.88
N LEU A 70 -0.23 -2.08 6.42
CA LEU A 70 -0.73 -2.22 5.06
C LEU A 70 -2.02 -1.43 4.85
N ASN A 71 -2.91 -1.42 5.83
CA ASN A 71 -4.12 -0.61 5.76
C ASN A 71 -3.78 0.88 5.69
N ALA A 72 -2.78 1.33 6.45
CA ALA A 72 -2.32 2.71 6.38
C ALA A 72 -1.76 3.05 4.99
N MET A 73 -1.02 2.12 4.39
CA MET A 73 -0.51 2.29 3.03
C MET A 73 -1.65 2.43 2.02
N LEU A 74 -2.66 1.55 2.12
CA LEU A 74 -3.80 1.62 1.22
C LEU A 74 -4.56 2.94 1.36
N ALA A 75 -4.74 3.40 2.60
CA ALA A 75 -5.43 4.67 2.84
C ALA A 75 -4.70 5.82 2.18
N LYS A 76 -3.38 5.85 2.30
CA LYS A 76 -2.57 6.89 1.66
C LYS A 76 -2.65 6.83 0.14
N LEU A 77 -2.57 5.63 -0.41
CA LEU A 77 -2.66 5.45 -1.86
C LEU A 77 -4.04 5.85 -2.39
N ALA A 78 -5.09 5.54 -1.65
CA ALA A 78 -6.44 5.92 -2.04
C ALA A 78 -6.61 7.43 -2.09
N VAL A 79 -6.03 8.16 -1.13
CA VAL A 79 -6.08 9.62 -1.12
C VAL A 79 -5.34 10.20 -2.32
N LEU A 80 -4.17 9.66 -2.65
CA LEU A 80 -3.37 10.16 -3.76
C LEU A 80 -3.96 9.83 -5.13
N ASN A 81 -4.78 8.79 -5.22
CA ASN A 81 -5.34 8.32 -6.48
C ASN A 81 -6.82 8.65 -6.60
N ILE A 82 -7.15 9.88 -6.26
CA ILE A 82 -8.54 10.31 -6.15
C ILE A 82 -9.17 10.71 -7.50
N ASP A 83 -8.41 11.02 -8.47
CA ASP A 83 -8.89 11.55 -9.75
C ASP A 83 -9.82 10.64 -10.53
#